data_84d34b44b2e139966948e898a3c44b70
#
_entry.id   84d34b44b2e139966948e898a3c44b70
#
_cell.length_a   1.000
_cell.length_b   1.000
_cell.length_c   1.000
_cell.angle_alpha   90.00
_cell.angle_beta   90.00
_cell.angle_gamma   90.00
#
_symmetry.space_group_name_H-M   'P 1'
#
loop_
_entity.id
_entity.type
_entity.pdbx_description
1 polymer ?
#
loop_
_entity_poly.entity_id
_entity_poly.type
_entity_poly.pdbx_seq_one_letter_code
_entity_poly.pdbx_strand_id
1 'polypeptide(L)'
;MLVPIIISSDKTTISIGTGQNEYWPVYLSIGNIHNNIRRAHRNGIVLLGFLAIPKRKSPPYRLFSILTTLLADKQSVNDLKFHEFRRQLFHTSLSMMLEPLRPAMTTPEVVRCPDNHFRRAMYSLGIYVGDYPEQALLANIVQGWCAK
;
A
#
# COMPACT_ATOMS: atom_id res chain seq x y z
N MET A 1 14.89 20.73 10.53
CA MET A 1 13.74 20.89 9.60
C MET A 1 12.93 19.61 9.63
N LEU A 2 11.64 19.67 9.87
CA LEU A 2 10.75 18.51 9.77
C LEU A 2 10.34 18.29 8.32
N VAL A 3 10.41 17.03 7.85
CA VAL A 3 10.02 16.63 6.49
C VAL A 3 8.93 15.58 6.61
N PRO A 4 7.66 15.96 6.50
CA PRO A 4 6.56 15.00 6.51
C PRO A 4 6.55 14.21 5.20
N ILE A 5 6.53 12.87 5.33
CA ILE A 5 6.44 11.94 4.22
C ILE A 5 4.97 11.67 3.93
N ILE A 6 4.61 11.75 2.67
CA ILE A 6 3.30 11.40 2.13
C ILE A 6 3.47 10.12 1.33
N ILE A 7 2.75 9.08 1.70
CA ILE A 7 2.67 7.83 0.95
C ILE A 7 1.32 7.76 0.28
N SER A 8 1.29 7.32 -0.97
CA SER A 8 0.05 7.04 -1.68
C SER A 8 0.14 5.71 -2.42
N SER A 9 -0.97 5.01 -2.46
CA SER A 9 -1.11 3.81 -3.28
C SER A 9 -2.46 3.82 -3.99
N ASP A 10 -2.49 3.18 -5.15
CA ASP A 10 -3.70 3.03 -5.94
C ASP A 10 -3.63 1.72 -6.73
N LYS A 11 -4.52 0.79 -6.39
CA LYS A 11 -4.59 -0.50 -7.07
C LYS A 11 -5.27 -0.33 -8.43
N THR A 12 -4.49 -0.46 -9.50
CA THR A 12 -4.94 -0.22 -10.86
C THR A 12 -4.98 -1.50 -11.69
N THR A 13 -6.08 -1.73 -12.41
CA THR A 13 -6.22 -2.81 -13.39
C THR A 13 -5.75 -2.32 -14.76
N ILE A 14 -4.70 -2.94 -15.30
CA ILE A 14 -4.07 -2.48 -16.57
C ILE A 14 -4.65 -3.17 -17.79
N SER A 15 -5.08 -4.44 -17.68
CA SER A 15 -5.61 -5.18 -18.82
C SER A 15 -6.77 -6.07 -18.41
N ILE A 16 -7.87 -5.95 -19.16
CA ILE A 16 -9.07 -6.78 -19.00
C ILE A 16 -9.14 -7.86 -20.08
N GLY A 17 -8.55 -7.65 -21.28
CA GLY A 17 -8.70 -8.51 -22.45
C GLY A 17 -7.69 -9.68 -22.55
N THR A 18 -6.48 -9.52 -22.04
CA THR A 18 -5.38 -10.51 -22.15
C THR A 18 -4.94 -11.11 -20.80
N GLY A 19 -5.79 -11.05 -19.83
CA GLY A 19 -5.53 -11.46 -18.45
C GLY A 19 -5.77 -10.31 -17.47
N GLN A 20 -6.29 -10.63 -16.31
CA GLN A 20 -6.50 -9.66 -15.24
C GLN A 20 -5.14 -9.32 -14.61
N ASN A 21 -4.43 -8.38 -15.23
CA ASN A 21 -3.19 -7.86 -14.71
C ASN A 21 -3.48 -6.61 -13.88
N GLU A 22 -3.25 -6.74 -12.60
CA GLU A 22 -3.39 -5.66 -11.63
C GLU A 22 -2.01 -5.28 -11.14
N TYR A 23 -1.79 -3.97 -10.93
CA TYR A 23 -0.62 -3.44 -10.27
C TYR A 23 -1.05 -2.63 -9.06
N TRP A 24 -0.20 -2.61 -8.05
CA TRP A 24 -0.44 -1.87 -6.83
C TRP A 24 0.78 -1.02 -6.48
N PRO A 25 0.98 0.08 -7.22
CA PRO A 25 2.11 0.96 -7.00
C PRO A 25 2.00 1.71 -5.68
N VAL A 26 3.14 1.95 -5.05
CA VAL A 26 3.28 2.80 -3.88
C VAL A 26 4.16 3.97 -4.26
N TYR A 27 3.66 5.16 -4.04
CA TYR A 27 4.37 6.41 -4.31
C TYR A 27 4.73 7.12 -3.02
N LEU A 28 5.85 7.81 -3.05
CA LEU A 28 6.33 8.65 -1.96
C LEU A 28 6.46 10.10 -2.42
N SER A 29 6.05 11.01 -1.59
CA SER A 29 6.26 12.45 -1.74
C SER A 29 6.60 13.07 -0.38
N ILE A 30 7.09 14.30 -0.38
CA ILE A 30 7.35 15.07 0.84
C ILE A 30 6.38 16.25 0.96
N GLY A 31 5.91 16.51 2.18
CA GLY A 31 4.91 17.55 2.46
C GLY A 31 5.41 18.97 2.26
N ASN A 32 6.74 19.17 2.27
CA ASN A 32 7.36 20.49 2.07
C ASN A 32 7.29 21.01 0.63
N ILE A 33 6.85 20.17 -0.33
CA ILE A 33 6.68 20.56 -1.73
C ILE A 33 5.28 21.15 -1.93
N HIS A 34 5.21 22.36 -2.51
CA HIS A 34 3.94 22.97 -2.89
C HIS A 34 3.14 22.09 -3.85
N ASN A 35 1.83 22.07 -3.70
CA ASN A 35 0.92 21.21 -4.47
C ASN A 35 1.06 21.41 -5.99
N ASN A 36 1.28 22.66 -6.42
CA ASN A 36 1.44 23.00 -7.84
C ASN A 36 2.69 22.32 -8.43
N ILE A 37 3.79 22.27 -7.68
CA ILE A 37 5.03 21.61 -8.10
C ILE A 37 4.87 20.09 -8.08
N ARG A 38 4.19 19.56 -7.07
CA ARG A 38 3.93 18.12 -6.95
C ARG A 38 3.10 17.61 -8.12
N ARG A 39 2.10 18.39 -8.57
CA ARG A 39 1.24 18.04 -9.73
C ARG A 39 1.92 18.26 -11.08
N ALA A 40 2.99 19.05 -11.14
CA ALA A 40 3.65 19.44 -12.39
C ALA A 40 4.64 18.38 -12.94
N HIS A 41 4.57 17.13 -12.52
CA HIS A 41 5.41 16.01 -12.98
C HIS A 41 6.94 16.25 -12.88
N ARG A 42 7.39 17.08 -11.94
CA ARG A 42 8.80 17.42 -11.73
C ARG A 42 9.38 16.67 -10.52
N ASN A 43 9.38 15.34 -10.55
CA ASN A 43 9.96 14.51 -9.48
C ASN A 43 9.45 14.80 -8.05
N GLY A 44 8.30 15.46 -7.92
CA GLY A 44 7.65 15.72 -6.63
C GLY A 44 7.00 14.48 -6.03
N ILE A 45 6.84 13.42 -6.84
CA ILE A 45 6.34 12.10 -6.48
C ILE A 45 7.28 11.06 -7.08
N VAL A 46 7.71 10.10 -6.27
CA VAL A 46 8.61 9.02 -6.67
C VAL A 46 7.91 7.69 -6.47
N LEU A 47 8.04 6.79 -7.44
CA LEU A 47 7.59 5.40 -7.29
C LEU A 47 8.54 4.69 -6.31
N LEU A 48 8.00 4.22 -5.19
CA LEU A 48 8.74 3.49 -4.17
C LEU A 48 8.85 2.00 -4.51
N GLY A 49 7.76 1.42 -5.02
CA GLY A 49 7.70 0.01 -5.39
C GLY A 49 6.28 -0.44 -5.69
N PHE A 50 6.08 -1.76 -5.71
CA PHE A 50 4.77 -2.38 -5.93
C PHE A 50 4.43 -3.31 -4.78
N LEU A 51 3.22 -3.20 -4.27
CA LEU A 51 2.69 -4.15 -3.29
C LEU A 51 2.33 -5.47 -3.97
N ALA A 52 2.56 -6.56 -3.26
CA ALA A 52 2.23 -7.89 -3.75
C ALA A 52 0.71 -8.10 -3.78
N ILE A 53 0.20 -8.60 -4.90
CA ILE A 53 -1.21 -8.95 -5.07
C ILE A 53 -1.33 -10.47 -5.07
N PRO A 54 -1.81 -11.09 -3.97
CA PRO A 54 -2.00 -12.53 -3.93
C PRO A 54 -3.16 -12.93 -4.84
N LYS A 55 -2.87 -13.75 -5.84
CA LYS A 55 -3.91 -14.35 -6.70
C LYS A 55 -4.48 -15.58 -6.01
N ARG A 56 -5.79 -15.62 -5.83
CA ARG A 56 -6.49 -16.82 -5.41
C ARG A 56 -6.44 -17.83 -6.57
N LYS A 57 -5.88 -19.01 -6.37
CA LYS A 57 -6.02 -20.10 -7.34
C LYS A 57 -7.48 -20.53 -7.33
N SER A 58 -8.24 -20.19 -8.37
CA SER A 58 -9.56 -20.77 -8.58
C SER A 58 -9.40 -22.28 -8.79
N PRO A 59 -10.18 -23.14 -8.11
CA PRO A 59 -10.16 -24.57 -8.38
C PRO A 59 -10.60 -24.81 -9.84
N PRO A 60 -10.05 -25.82 -10.53
CA PRO A 60 -10.43 -26.14 -11.89
C PRO A 60 -11.93 -26.48 -11.95
N TYR A 61 -12.62 -25.86 -12.88
CA TYR A 61 -14.09 -25.79 -13.05
C TYR A 61 -14.86 -27.12 -13.21
N ARG A 62 -14.29 -28.29 -13.00
CA ARG A 62 -14.89 -29.55 -13.46
C ARG A 62 -15.52 -30.49 -12.42
N LEU A 63 -15.66 -30.08 -11.16
CA LEU A 63 -16.26 -30.96 -10.12
C LEU A 63 -17.27 -30.21 -9.20
N PHE A 64 -18.02 -29.28 -9.75
CA PHE A 64 -18.73 -28.29 -8.92
C PHE A 64 -20.20 -28.62 -8.59
N SER A 65 -20.80 -29.73 -8.99
CA SER A 65 -22.26 -29.83 -8.82
C SER A 65 -22.78 -30.75 -7.71
N ILE A 66 -21.96 -31.57 -7.07
CA ILE A 66 -22.47 -32.54 -6.08
C ILE A 66 -21.89 -32.39 -4.67
N LEU A 67 -20.84 -31.59 -4.47
CA LEU A 67 -20.15 -31.49 -3.18
C LEU A 67 -20.34 -30.15 -2.45
N THR A 68 -21.24 -29.32 -2.90
CA THR A 68 -21.39 -27.94 -2.43
C THR A 68 -21.96 -27.80 -1.01
N THR A 69 -22.67 -28.79 -0.49
CA THR A 69 -23.34 -28.66 0.83
C THR A 69 -22.45 -29.01 2.01
N LEU A 70 -21.41 -29.81 1.82
CA LEU A 70 -20.48 -30.20 2.88
C LEU A 70 -19.15 -29.41 2.89
N LEU A 71 -18.94 -28.54 1.90
CA LEU A 71 -17.72 -27.73 1.74
C LEU A 71 -17.88 -26.27 2.16
N ALA A 72 -19.09 -25.83 2.50
CA ALA A 72 -19.37 -24.44 2.90
C ALA A 72 -18.51 -24.03 4.12
N ASP A 73 -18.40 -24.87 5.12
CA ASP A 73 -17.60 -24.61 6.32
C ASP A 73 -16.09 -24.55 6.04
N LYS A 74 -15.58 -25.47 5.20
CA LYS A 74 -14.15 -25.47 4.82
C LYS A 74 -13.77 -24.31 3.92
N GLN A 75 -14.71 -23.85 3.08
CA GLN A 75 -14.50 -22.70 2.22
C GLN A 75 -14.45 -21.38 3.04
N SER A 76 -15.34 -21.25 4.02
CA SER A 76 -15.36 -20.12 4.94
C SER A 76 -14.05 -20.01 5.75
N VAL A 77 -13.54 -21.10 6.29
CA VAL A 77 -12.27 -21.11 7.04
C VAL A 77 -11.06 -20.79 6.13
N ASN A 78 -11.06 -21.31 4.90
CA ASN A 78 -10.02 -20.97 3.92
C ASN A 78 -10.10 -19.51 3.49
N ASP A 79 -11.28 -18.92 3.43
CA ASP A 79 -11.48 -17.51 3.15
C ASP A 79 -10.91 -16.63 4.28
N LEU A 80 -11.16 -16.97 5.54
CA LEU A 80 -10.60 -16.26 6.68
C LEU A 80 -9.07 -16.28 6.70
N LYS A 81 -8.46 -17.45 6.49
CA LYS A 81 -7.00 -17.60 6.39
C LYS A 81 -6.42 -16.80 5.22
N PHE A 82 -7.12 -16.78 4.09
CA PHE A 82 -6.69 -16.01 2.93
C PHE A 82 -6.78 -14.49 3.18
N HIS A 83 -7.82 -14.03 3.87
CA HIS A 83 -7.94 -12.64 4.29
C HIS A 83 -6.84 -12.23 5.27
N GLU A 84 -6.53 -13.08 6.22
CA GLU A 84 -5.43 -12.87 7.16
C GLU A 84 -4.07 -12.82 6.43
N PHE A 85 -3.81 -13.77 5.54
CA PHE A 85 -2.61 -13.78 4.70
C PHE A 85 -2.47 -12.50 3.86
N ARG A 86 -3.55 -12.03 3.22
CA ARG A 86 -3.55 -10.77 2.46
C ARG A 86 -3.16 -9.59 3.33
N ARG A 87 -3.70 -9.54 4.53
CA ARG A 87 -3.42 -8.48 5.50
C ARG A 87 -1.96 -8.49 5.93
N GLN A 88 -1.46 -9.66 6.31
CA GLN A 88 -0.05 -9.83 6.69
C GLN A 88 0.88 -9.46 5.53
N LEU A 89 0.58 -9.91 4.32
CA LEU A 89 1.38 -9.61 3.13
C LEU A 89 1.42 -8.12 2.85
N PHE A 90 0.29 -7.42 2.94
CA PHE A 90 0.22 -5.97 2.77
C PHE A 90 1.11 -5.24 3.77
N HIS A 91 0.92 -5.52 5.07
CA HIS A 91 1.69 -4.87 6.13
C HIS A 91 3.18 -5.18 6.05
N THR A 92 3.54 -6.42 5.78
CA THR A 92 4.95 -6.83 5.65
C THR A 92 5.59 -6.15 4.45
N SER A 93 4.94 -6.13 3.29
CA SER A 93 5.45 -5.47 2.09
C SER A 93 5.66 -3.98 2.30
N LEU A 94 4.67 -3.30 2.91
CA LEU A 94 4.76 -1.88 3.22
C LEU A 94 5.88 -1.60 4.24
N SER A 95 5.97 -2.40 5.29
CA SER A 95 7.04 -2.30 6.30
C SER A 95 8.43 -2.43 5.68
N MET A 96 8.63 -3.42 4.80
CA MET A 96 9.91 -3.62 4.10
C MET A 96 10.27 -2.43 3.20
N MET A 97 9.30 -1.84 2.51
CA MET A 97 9.53 -0.66 1.67
C MET A 97 9.91 0.57 2.49
N LEU A 98 9.38 0.71 3.70
CA LEU A 98 9.60 1.87 4.57
C LEU A 98 10.77 1.69 5.55
N GLU A 99 11.31 0.49 5.70
CA GLU A 99 12.41 0.20 6.62
C GLU A 99 13.64 1.11 6.41
N PRO A 100 14.06 1.46 5.16
CA PRO A 100 15.18 2.37 4.94
C PRO A 100 14.96 3.80 5.48
N LEU A 101 13.71 4.21 5.69
CA LEU A 101 13.37 5.54 6.24
C LEU A 101 13.45 5.59 7.77
N ARG A 102 13.44 4.44 8.43
CA ARG A 102 13.38 4.33 9.89
C ARG A 102 14.53 5.04 10.62
N PRO A 103 15.80 4.90 10.21
CA PRO A 103 16.91 5.64 10.85
C PRO A 103 16.73 7.15 10.76
N ALA A 104 16.29 7.65 9.61
CA ALA A 104 16.09 9.08 9.35
C ALA A 104 14.91 9.69 10.11
N MET A 105 14.03 8.86 10.70
CA MET A 105 12.96 9.30 11.61
C MET A 105 13.47 9.56 13.04
N THR A 106 14.58 8.94 13.42
CA THR A 106 15.15 9.06 14.79
C THR A 106 16.40 9.92 14.83
N THR A 107 17.21 9.83 13.77
CA THR A 107 18.48 10.56 13.68
C THR A 107 18.40 11.59 12.56
N PRO A 108 18.59 12.90 12.84
CA PRO A 108 18.55 13.92 11.81
C PRO A 108 19.66 13.74 10.78
N GLU A 109 19.31 13.79 9.51
CA GLU A 109 20.25 13.78 8.39
C GLU A 109 20.59 15.19 7.94
N VAL A 110 21.84 15.42 7.52
CA VAL A 110 22.26 16.70 6.92
C VAL A 110 21.98 16.62 5.42
N VAL A 111 21.01 17.42 4.96
CA VAL A 111 20.62 17.49 3.56
C VAL A 111 20.92 18.87 2.98
N ARG A 112 21.37 18.90 1.71
CA ARG A 112 21.52 20.13 0.95
C ARG A 112 20.17 20.52 0.36
N CYS A 113 19.70 21.70 0.71
CA CYS A 113 18.46 22.25 0.18
C CYS A 113 18.67 22.98 -1.16
N PRO A 114 17.59 23.22 -1.95
CA PRO A 114 17.69 23.90 -3.25
C PRO A 114 18.31 25.31 -3.19
N ASP A 115 18.27 25.96 -2.05
CA ASP A 115 18.90 27.25 -1.76
C ASP A 115 20.39 27.14 -1.44
N ASN A 116 21.00 25.98 -1.67
CA ASN A 116 22.40 25.63 -1.37
C ASN A 116 22.80 25.63 0.12
N HIS A 117 21.84 25.79 1.03
CA HIS A 117 22.11 25.69 2.47
C HIS A 117 21.96 24.24 2.94
N PHE A 118 22.81 23.85 3.89
CA PHE A 118 22.70 22.56 4.56
C PHE A 118 21.77 22.69 5.78
N ARG A 119 20.78 21.78 5.87
CA ARG A 119 19.86 21.73 7.01
C ARG A 119 19.82 20.32 7.59
N ARG A 120 19.64 20.25 8.90
CA ARG A 120 19.30 18.98 9.56
C ARG A 120 17.83 18.67 9.30
N ALA A 121 17.57 17.62 8.55
CA ALA A 121 16.24 17.11 8.25
C ALA A 121 15.91 15.93 9.16
N MET A 122 14.71 15.92 9.71
CA MET A 122 14.12 14.80 10.40
C MET A 122 12.86 14.41 9.64
N TYR A 123 12.74 13.17 9.30
CA TYR A 123 11.60 12.67 8.53
C TYR A 123 10.52 12.15 9.48
N SER A 124 9.27 12.30 9.09
CA SER A 124 8.13 11.79 9.84
C SER A 124 7.09 11.26 8.86
N LEU A 125 6.52 10.10 9.14
CA LEU A 125 5.39 9.62 8.39
C LEU A 125 4.18 10.52 8.68
N GLY A 126 3.71 11.25 7.67
CA GLY A 126 2.63 12.22 7.81
C GLY A 126 1.28 11.62 7.44
N ILE A 127 1.09 11.27 6.17
CA ILE A 127 -0.20 10.87 5.62
C ILE A 127 -0.03 9.65 4.71
N TYR A 128 -0.96 8.70 4.82
CA TYR A 128 -1.16 7.66 3.84
C TYR A 128 -2.46 7.94 3.05
N VAL A 129 -2.35 8.06 1.74
CA VAL A 129 -3.45 8.31 0.81
C VAL A 129 -3.71 7.03 0.02
N GLY A 130 -4.87 6.46 0.16
CA GLY A 130 -5.32 5.28 -0.57
C GLY A 130 -6.84 5.21 -0.56
N ASP A 131 -7.38 4.29 -1.33
CA ASP A 131 -8.81 4.01 -1.38
C ASP A 131 -9.34 3.47 -0.05
N TYR A 132 -10.65 3.59 0.18
CA TYR A 132 -11.28 3.08 1.40
C TYR A 132 -10.93 1.61 1.73
N PRO A 133 -10.93 0.67 0.77
CA PRO A 133 -10.48 -0.70 1.01
C PRO A 133 -9.02 -0.80 1.48
N GLU A 134 -8.14 0.04 0.97
CA GLU A 134 -6.74 0.09 1.38
C GLU A 134 -6.57 0.69 2.78
N GLN A 135 -7.32 1.77 3.06
CA GLN A 135 -7.33 2.38 4.38
C GLN A 135 -7.85 1.41 5.45
N ALA A 136 -8.93 0.67 5.14
CA ALA A 136 -9.46 -0.36 6.03
C ALA A 136 -8.43 -1.48 6.27
N LEU A 137 -7.70 -1.89 5.23
CA LEU A 137 -6.65 -2.89 5.31
C LEU A 137 -5.47 -2.39 6.16
N LEU A 138 -5.04 -1.14 5.96
CA LEU A 138 -3.98 -0.50 6.72
C LEU A 138 -4.33 -0.38 8.21
N ALA A 139 -5.57 0.04 8.50
CA ALA A 139 -6.06 0.22 9.87
C ALA A 139 -6.47 -1.08 10.55
N ASN A 140 -6.39 -2.24 9.88
CA ASN A 140 -6.88 -3.52 10.39
C ASN A 140 -8.38 -3.53 10.75
N ILE A 141 -9.19 -2.72 10.08
CA ILE A 141 -10.62 -2.63 10.31
C ILE A 141 -11.36 -3.55 9.34
N VAL A 142 -12.48 -4.12 9.79
CA VAL A 142 -13.36 -4.90 8.93
C VAL A 142 -14.12 -3.93 8.00
N GLN A 143 -14.04 -4.16 6.69
CA GLN A 143 -14.80 -3.38 5.71
C GLN A 143 -16.30 -3.42 6.01
N GLY A 144 -16.95 -2.27 5.92
CA GLY A 144 -18.39 -2.15 6.18
C GLY A 144 -18.77 -1.90 7.65
N TRP A 145 -17.83 -1.94 8.57
CA TRP A 145 -18.06 -1.51 9.95
C TRP A 145 -17.78 -0.01 10.08
N CYS A 146 -18.82 0.74 10.39
CA CYS A 146 -18.67 2.13 10.78
C CYS A 146 -18.11 2.18 12.19
N ALA A 147 -16.96 2.81 12.36
CA ALA A 147 -16.49 3.19 13.68
C ALA A 147 -17.39 4.34 14.18
N LYS A 148 -18.43 4.00 14.96
CA LYS A 148 -19.21 4.97 15.70
C LYS A 148 -18.50 5.30 16.99
#